data_4f3369f36e0ec0192ca1b27211b03c5a
#
_entry.id   4f3369f36e0ec0192ca1b27211b03c5a
#
_cell.length_a   1.000
_cell.length_b   1.000
_cell.length_c   1.000
_cell.angle_alpha   90.00
_cell.angle_beta   90.00
_cell.angle_gamma   90.00
#
_symmetry.space_group_name_H-M   'P 1'
#
loop_
_entity.id
_entity.type
_entity.pdbx_description
1 polymer ?
#
loop_
_entity_poly.entity_id
_entity_poly.type
_entity_poly.pdbx_seq_one_letter_code
_entity_poly.pdbx_strand_id
1 'polypeptide(L)'
;MDGAQDYDYILRCAEKTDSIYHIPKILYHWRCHENSTSENPDSKLYAFKAGKKALEDHIKRKKIDAKVEEGPYHGTYHIIYGYSKTTPITIIVVGDRIYDKACVDSIECSSKYVNKNYLFIEKKEQIKEVVKDIRTDYVWIINNRFEVKSLKCIEEMLGYLTRPEVGAVGAKICNKKYILQAGIDVDQEGSVIYPFKGYGRFEAGNFNRLVSTRDCYSVSSDCVMLDKSVLLSMIMPDKAGCENDLELILGKTLKKLNKYAVYNPYIEIEAR
;
A
#
# COMPACT_ATOMS: atom_id res chain seq x y z
N MET A 1 18.68 -22.75 -4.26
CA MET A 1 17.94 -21.60 -4.86
C MET A 1 18.27 -21.45 -6.35
N ASP A 2 18.25 -22.55 -7.07
CA ASP A 2 18.52 -22.48 -8.52
C ASP A 2 17.47 -21.64 -9.23
N GLY A 3 17.91 -20.67 -10.05
CA GLY A 3 17.06 -19.72 -10.75
C GLY A 3 16.66 -18.44 -9.98
N ALA A 4 16.96 -18.33 -8.68
CA ALA A 4 16.71 -17.13 -7.85
C ALA A 4 17.82 -16.92 -6.82
N GLN A 5 19.05 -17.34 -7.13
CA GLN A 5 20.19 -17.24 -6.22
C GLN A 5 20.60 -15.80 -5.94
N ASP A 6 20.53 -14.92 -6.92
CA ASP A 6 20.77 -13.48 -6.80
C ASP A 6 19.74 -12.81 -5.87
N TYR A 7 18.48 -13.16 -6.03
CA TYR A 7 17.40 -12.66 -5.20
C TYR A 7 17.54 -13.09 -3.73
N ASP A 8 17.78 -14.40 -3.47
CA ASP A 8 18.04 -14.91 -2.12
C ASP A 8 19.31 -14.29 -1.50
N TYR A 9 20.35 -14.07 -2.32
CA TYR A 9 21.59 -13.43 -1.86
C TYR A 9 21.35 -12.00 -1.41
N ILE A 10 20.62 -11.20 -2.19
CA ILE A 10 20.28 -9.81 -1.83
C ILE A 10 19.45 -9.75 -0.55
N LEU A 11 18.45 -10.62 -0.39
CA LEU A 11 17.67 -10.71 0.85
C LEU A 11 18.55 -10.99 2.06
N ARG A 12 19.51 -11.94 1.94
CA ARG A 12 20.46 -12.24 3.02
C ARG A 12 21.42 -11.10 3.32
N CYS A 13 21.83 -10.34 2.32
CA CYS A 13 22.64 -9.14 2.52
C CYS A 13 21.85 -8.08 3.29
N ALA A 14 20.61 -7.78 2.88
CA ALA A 14 19.73 -6.83 3.55
C ALA A 14 19.36 -7.22 4.99
N GLU A 15 19.46 -8.53 5.34
CA GLU A 15 19.31 -9.00 6.72
C GLU A 15 20.49 -8.63 7.63
N LYS A 16 21.63 -8.27 7.07
CA LYS A 16 22.91 -8.07 7.78
C LYS A 16 23.36 -6.62 7.84
N THR A 17 22.78 -5.74 7.04
CA THR A 17 23.21 -4.34 6.97
C THR A 17 22.06 -3.44 6.55
N ASP A 18 22.01 -2.26 7.17
CA ASP A 18 21.15 -1.15 6.76
C ASP A 18 21.91 -0.15 5.85
N SER A 19 23.21 -0.40 5.62
CA SER A 19 24.07 0.45 4.79
C SER A 19 23.89 0.09 3.30
N ILE A 20 22.71 0.41 2.78
CA ILE A 20 22.35 0.20 1.37
C ILE A 20 22.39 1.55 0.66
N TYR A 21 23.26 1.65 -0.37
CA TYR A 21 23.37 2.88 -1.16
C TYR A 21 22.74 2.70 -2.53
N HIS A 22 21.73 3.52 -2.84
CA HIS A 22 21.09 3.56 -4.15
C HIS A 22 21.87 4.49 -5.10
N ILE A 23 22.29 3.97 -6.25
CA ILE A 23 22.91 4.75 -7.32
C ILE A 23 21.83 5.04 -8.38
N PRO A 24 21.30 6.28 -8.48
CA PRO A 24 20.20 6.61 -9.39
C PRO A 24 20.71 6.83 -10.83
N LYS A 25 21.40 5.83 -11.38
CA LYS A 25 21.95 5.84 -12.73
C LYS A 25 21.77 4.49 -13.40
N ILE A 26 21.56 4.48 -14.71
CA ILE A 26 21.53 3.24 -15.52
C ILE A 26 22.98 2.83 -15.78
N LEU A 27 23.45 1.85 -15.01
CA LEU A 27 24.83 1.35 -15.08
C LEU A 27 24.95 -0.07 -15.64
N TYR A 28 23.82 -0.75 -15.84
CA TYR A 28 23.77 -2.12 -16.29
C TYR A 28 22.73 -2.30 -17.39
N HIS A 29 23.11 -3.01 -18.47
CA HIS A 29 22.23 -3.36 -19.57
C HIS A 29 22.09 -4.89 -19.64
N TRP A 30 20.88 -5.39 -19.48
CA TRP A 30 20.58 -6.81 -19.62
C TRP A 30 20.45 -7.17 -21.10
N ARG A 31 21.28 -8.12 -21.54
CA ARG A 31 21.18 -8.63 -22.91
C ARG A 31 19.99 -9.60 -23.02
N CYS A 32 18.99 -9.23 -23.81
CA CYS A 32 17.88 -10.11 -24.13
C CYS A 32 18.26 -11.08 -25.27
N HIS A 33 17.79 -12.31 -25.19
CA HIS A 33 17.90 -13.33 -26.24
C HIS A 33 16.72 -14.30 -26.10
N GLU A 34 16.37 -15.03 -27.17
CA GLU A 34 15.17 -15.88 -27.31
C GLU A 34 14.94 -16.89 -26.17
N ASN A 35 16.01 -17.31 -25.48
CA ASN A 35 15.93 -18.21 -24.32
C ASN A 35 16.05 -17.50 -22.97
N SER A 36 15.92 -16.18 -22.95
CA SER A 36 15.96 -15.43 -21.69
C SER A 36 14.59 -15.43 -21.00
N THR A 37 14.60 -15.40 -19.66
CA THR A 37 13.35 -15.29 -18.87
C THR A 37 12.59 -14.00 -19.12
N SER A 38 13.21 -12.99 -19.70
CA SER A 38 12.58 -11.74 -20.08
C SER A 38 11.68 -11.86 -21.32
N GLU A 39 11.97 -12.81 -22.24
CA GLU A 39 11.18 -13.05 -23.45
C GLU A 39 10.23 -14.23 -23.32
N ASN A 40 10.63 -15.26 -22.58
CA ASN A 40 9.80 -16.44 -22.35
C ASN A 40 9.73 -16.80 -20.86
N PRO A 41 8.84 -16.17 -20.09
CA PRO A 41 8.68 -16.43 -18.66
C PRO A 41 8.35 -17.90 -18.34
N ASP A 42 7.61 -18.58 -19.23
CA ASP A 42 7.20 -19.99 -19.03
C ASP A 42 8.36 -20.97 -19.11
N SER A 43 9.47 -20.59 -19.75
CA SER A 43 10.65 -21.45 -19.88
C SER A 43 11.34 -21.76 -18.56
N LYS A 44 11.10 -20.97 -17.51
CA LYS A 44 11.77 -21.08 -16.20
C LYS A 44 10.83 -20.95 -15.01
N LEU A 45 9.69 -21.63 -15.04
CA LEU A 45 8.73 -21.63 -13.92
C LEU A 45 9.35 -22.01 -12.57
N TYR A 46 10.42 -22.81 -12.58
CA TYR A 46 11.16 -23.17 -11.37
C TYR A 46 11.80 -21.95 -10.70
N ALA A 47 12.22 -20.92 -11.47
CA ALA A 47 12.82 -19.71 -10.92
C ALA A 47 11.81 -18.90 -10.10
N PHE A 48 10.54 -18.84 -10.51
CA PHE A 48 9.50 -18.17 -9.74
C PHE A 48 9.19 -18.90 -8.44
N LYS A 49 9.16 -20.24 -8.47
CA LYS A 49 9.02 -21.04 -7.25
C LYS A 49 10.22 -20.85 -6.31
N ALA A 50 11.43 -20.77 -6.86
CA ALA A 50 12.63 -20.50 -6.09
C ALA A 50 12.60 -19.08 -5.46
N GLY A 51 12.08 -18.08 -6.18
CA GLY A 51 11.89 -16.72 -5.66
C GLY A 51 10.88 -16.68 -4.51
N LYS A 52 9.74 -17.39 -4.63
CA LYS A 52 8.79 -17.54 -3.52
C LYS A 52 9.45 -18.15 -2.30
N LYS A 53 10.20 -19.26 -2.50
CA LYS A 53 10.92 -19.92 -1.43
C LYS A 53 11.98 -19.02 -0.77
N ALA A 54 12.66 -18.17 -1.54
CA ALA A 54 13.62 -17.20 -1.00
C ALA A 54 12.94 -16.23 -0.03
N LEU A 55 11.73 -15.73 -0.37
CA LEU A 55 10.91 -14.89 0.52
C LEU A 55 10.44 -15.66 1.76
N GLU A 56 9.95 -16.88 1.61
CA GLU A 56 9.52 -17.71 2.75
C GLU A 56 10.68 -17.98 3.71
N ASP A 57 11.87 -18.27 3.18
CA ASP A 57 13.07 -18.48 3.98
C ASP A 57 13.54 -17.17 4.66
N HIS A 58 13.42 -16.01 3.98
CA HIS A 58 13.68 -14.70 4.57
C HIS A 58 12.75 -14.41 5.75
N ILE A 59 11.43 -14.55 5.55
CA ILE A 59 10.41 -14.36 6.59
C ILE A 59 10.71 -15.25 7.80
N LYS A 60 11.06 -16.52 7.56
CA LYS A 60 11.43 -17.47 8.63
C LYS A 60 12.69 -17.03 9.38
N ARG A 61 13.76 -16.60 8.67
CA ARG A 61 15.01 -16.14 9.31
C ARG A 61 14.80 -14.91 10.16
N LYS A 62 13.97 -13.97 9.67
CA LYS A 62 13.61 -12.72 10.38
C LYS A 62 12.52 -12.93 11.43
N LYS A 63 11.95 -14.14 11.56
CA LYS A 63 10.83 -14.46 12.46
C LYS A 63 9.63 -13.52 12.27
N ILE A 64 9.34 -13.16 11.03
CA ILE A 64 8.21 -12.33 10.67
C ILE A 64 6.96 -13.20 10.62
N ASP A 65 5.88 -12.79 11.26
CA ASP A 65 4.58 -13.44 11.13
C ASP A 65 3.96 -13.02 9.80
N ALA A 66 4.18 -13.81 8.77
CA ALA A 66 3.66 -13.57 7.43
C ALA A 66 3.60 -14.86 6.60
N LYS A 67 2.81 -14.81 5.53
CA LYS A 67 2.67 -15.86 4.52
C LYS A 67 2.98 -15.27 3.15
N VAL A 68 3.63 -16.04 2.28
CA VAL A 68 3.88 -15.67 0.89
C VAL A 68 2.94 -16.44 -0.02
N GLU A 69 2.17 -15.73 -0.83
CA GLU A 69 1.36 -16.30 -1.91
C GLU A 69 1.92 -15.85 -3.27
N GLU A 70 1.57 -16.58 -4.33
CA GLU A 70 1.88 -16.14 -5.69
C GLU A 70 0.97 -14.97 -6.04
N GLY A 71 1.53 -13.94 -6.67
CA GLY A 71 0.78 -12.83 -7.19
C GLY A 71 0.12 -13.14 -8.54
N PRO A 72 -0.55 -12.16 -9.18
CA PRO A 72 -1.32 -12.38 -10.40
C PRO A 72 -0.45 -12.66 -11.64
N TYR A 73 0.85 -12.39 -11.59
CA TYR A 73 1.79 -12.62 -12.69
C TYR A 73 3.03 -13.37 -12.20
N HIS A 74 3.66 -14.11 -13.09
CA HIS A 74 4.91 -14.82 -12.79
C HIS A 74 5.97 -13.85 -12.23
N GLY A 75 6.60 -14.24 -11.12
CA GLY A 75 7.60 -13.42 -10.44
C GLY A 75 7.03 -12.30 -9.57
N THR A 76 5.71 -12.23 -9.39
CA THR A 76 5.09 -11.38 -8.38
C THR A 76 4.64 -12.21 -7.19
N TYR A 77 4.74 -11.62 -5.99
CA TYR A 77 4.42 -12.30 -4.74
C TYR A 77 3.57 -11.40 -3.86
N HIS A 78 2.59 -12.00 -3.18
CA HIS A 78 1.77 -11.34 -2.19
C HIS A 78 2.22 -11.77 -0.80
N ILE A 79 2.71 -10.82 0.00
CA ILE A 79 3.09 -11.07 1.39
C ILE A 79 1.91 -10.66 2.27
N ILE A 80 1.32 -11.62 2.94
CA ILE A 80 0.20 -11.43 3.85
C ILE A 80 0.76 -11.46 5.28
N TYR A 81 0.83 -10.31 5.92
CA TYR A 81 1.32 -10.19 7.29
C TYR A 81 0.26 -10.58 8.31
N GLY A 82 0.71 -11.20 9.40
CA GLY A 82 -0.14 -11.46 10.56
C GLY A 82 -0.56 -10.17 11.26
N TYR A 83 -1.73 -10.19 11.88
CA TYR A 83 -2.28 -9.07 12.64
C TYR A 83 -3.09 -9.61 13.83
N SER A 84 -3.27 -8.77 14.86
CA SER A 84 -4.13 -9.14 15.99
C SER A 84 -5.59 -8.90 15.62
N LYS A 85 -6.43 -9.94 15.74
CA LYS A 85 -7.89 -9.84 15.51
C LYS A 85 -8.62 -8.98 16.56
N THR A 86 -7.95 -8.65 17.65
CA THR A 86 -8.50 -7.85 18.75
C THR A 86 -8.09 -6.38 18.68
N THR A 87 -7.26 -5.98 17.75
CA THR A 87 -6.83 -4.59 17.59
C THR A 87 -8.02 -3.70 17.20
N PRO A 88 -8.41 -2.72 18.01
CA PRO A 88 -9.52 -1.85 17.65
C PRO A 88 -9.10 -0.84 16.59
N ILE A 89 -9.96 -0.58 15.61
CA ILE A 89 -9.76 0.43 14.59
C ILE A 89 -10.93 1.42 14.55
N THR A 90 -10.66 2.66 14.16
CA THR A 90 -11.69 3.64 13.84
C THR A 90 -11.69 3.89 12.33
N ILE A 91 -12.85 3.75 11.70
CA ILE A 91 -13.08 4.03 10.29
C ILE A 91 -13.75 5.39 10.19
N ILE A 92 -13.03 6.38 9.64
CA ILE A 92 -13.56 7.71 9.35
C ILE A 92 -14.10 7.70 7.93
N VAL A 93 -15.42 7.76 7.82
CA VAL A 93 -16.13 7.87 6.54
C VAL A 93 -16.33 9.36 6.24
N VAL A 94 -15.75 9.82 5.13
CA VAL A 94 -15.73 11.24 4.74
C VAL A 94 -16.59 11.48 3.53
N GLY A 95 -17.49 12.45 3.59
CA GLY A 95 -18.26 12.93 2.43
C GLY A 95 -19.76 13.10 2.68
N ASP A 96 -20.54 13.17 1.62
CA ASP A 96 -21.97 13.38 1.67
C ASP A 96 -22.70 12.14 2.24
N ARG A 97 -23.51 12.33 3.27
CA ARG A 97 -24.20 11.26 4.01
C ARG A 97 -25.06 10.34 3.16
N ILE A 98 -25.51 10.78 2.00
CA ILE A 98 -26.31 9.95 1.07
C ILE A 98 -25.55 8.69 0.60
N TYR A 99 -24.21 8.74 0.62
CA TYR A 99 -23.36 7.64 0.19
C TYR A 99 -22.84 6.75 1.33
N ASP A 100 -23.06 7.14 2.60
CA ASP A 100 -22.50 6.43 3.77
C ASP A 100 -22.90 4.97 3.78
N LYS A 101 -24.20 4.69 3.63
CA LYS A 101 -24.71 3.31 3.70
C LYS A 101 -24.02 2.39 2.72
N ALA A 102 -23.93 2.78 1.45
CA ALA A 102 -23.34 1.91 0.43
C ALA A 102 -21.82 1.78 0.57
N CYS A 103 -21.13 2.80 1.11
CA CYS A 103 -19.72 2.69 1.49
C CYS A 103 -19.55 1.69 2.63
N VAL A 104 -20.30 1.82 3.71
CA VAL A 104 -20.26 0.90 4.86
C VAL A 104 -20.61 -0.53 4.45
N ASP A 105 -21.70 -0.72 3.69
CA ASP A 105 -22.10 -2.04 3.19
C ASP A 105 -20.96 -2.70 2.39
N SER A 106 -20.24 -1.95 1.56
CA SER A 106 -19.11 -2.47 0.82
C SER A 106 -17.93 -2.90 1.72
N ILE A 107 -17.68 -2.17 2.80
CA ILE A 107 -16.65 -2.51 3.80
C ILE A 107 -17.07 -3.78 4.56
N GLU A 108 -18.33 -3.87 5.00
CA GLU A 108 -18.86 -5.05 5.73
C GLU A 108 -18.86 -6.30 4.84
N CYS A 109 -19.12 -6.16 3.53
CA CYS A 109 -19.02 -7.27 2.59
C CYS A 109 -17.56 -7.69 2.35
N SER A 110 -16.63 -6.74 2.40
CA SER A 110 -15.20 -6.98 2.15
C SER A 110 -14.52 -7.69 3.31
N SER A 111 -14.84 -7.34 4.55
CA SER A 111 -14.12 -7.80 5.73
C SER A 111 -15.07 -8.20 6.86
N LYS A 112 -14.76 -9.35 7.47
CA LYS A 112 -15.45 -9.83 8.69
C LYS A 112 -14.79 -9.33 9.98
N TYR A 113 -13.92 -8.34 9.91
CA TYR A 113 -13.27 -7.77 11.07
C TYR A 113 -14.30 -7.13 12.00
N VAL A 114 -14.35 -7.58 13.26
CA VAL A 114 -15.41 -7.19 14.18
C VAL A 114 -15.06 -6.00 15.06
N ASN A 115 -13.77 -5.79 15.35
CA ASN A 115 -13.34 -4.78 16.32
C ASN A 115 -13.12 -3.42 15.66
N LYS A 116 -14.17 -2.90 15.04
CA LYS A 116 -14.19 -1.62 14.33
C LYS A 116 -15.33 -0.74 14.75
N ASN A 117 -15.14 0.56 14.73
CA ASN A 117 -16.17 1.57 14.90
C ASN A 117 -16.14 2.58 13.76
N TYR A 118 -17.28 3.17 13.46
CA TYR A 118 -17.42 4.15 12.39
C TYR A 118 -17.60 5.56 12.96
N LEU A 119 -16.96 6.52 12.30
CA LEU A 119 -17.13 7.94 12.54
C LEU A 119 -17.43 8.61 11.18
N PHE A 120 -18.47 9.43 11.13
CA PHE A 120 -18.93 10.07 9.90
C PHE A 120 -18.66 11.56 9.96
N ILE A 121 -17.97 12.08 8.95
CA ILE A 121 -17.71 13.53 8.79
C ILE A 121 -17.97 13.95 7.35
N GLU A 122 -18.33 15.21 7.16
CA GLU A 122 -18.65 15.72 5.82
C GLU A 122 -17.42 16.16 5.04
N LYS A 123 -16.40 16.66 5.75
CA LYS A 123 -15.18 17.22 5.15
C LYS A 123 -13.93 16.75 5.85
N LYS A 124 -12.86 16.57 5.07
CA LYS A 124 -11.53 16.12 5.58
C LYS A 124 -10.95 17.04 6.66
N GLU A 125 -11.26 18.33 6.62
CA GLU A 125 -10.79 19.32 7.59
C GLU A 125 -11.23 19.00 9.03
N GLN A 126 -12.40 18.37 9.18
CA GLN A 126 -12.95 17.95 10.48
C GLN A 126 -12.16 16.83 11.14
N ILE A 127 -11.27 16.15 10.40
CA ILE A 127 -10.39 15.12 10.97
C ILE A 127 -9.58 15.68 12.15
N LYS A 128 -9.12 16.92 12.08
CA LYS A 128 -8.37 17.59 13.15
C LYS A 128 -9.11 17.64 14.48
N GLU A 129 -10.41 17.83 14.41
CA GLU A 129 -11.27 17.96 15.58
C GLU A 129 -11.53 16.58 16.19
N VAL A 130 -11.92 15.61 15.34
CA VAL A 130 -12.35 14.29 15.80
C VAL A 130 -11.21 13.36 16.19
N VAL A 131 -10.01 13.55 15.63
CA VAL A 131 -8.86 12.65 15.91
C VAL A 131 -8.44 12.65 17.37
N LYS A 132 -8.68 13.73 18.10
CA LYS A 132 -8.35 13.86 19.52
C LYS A 132 -9.16 12.90 20.39
N ASP A 133 -10.40 12.62 20.00
CA ASP A 133 -11.33 11.76 20.72
C ASP A 133 -11.24 10.29 20.32
N ILE A 134 -10.53 9.98 19.24
CA ILE A 134 -10.28 8.61 18.78
C ILE A 134 -9.37 7.90 19.81
N ARG A 135 -9.81 6.73 20.29
CA ARG A 135 -9.05 5.94 21.28
C ARG A 135 -8.31 4.74 20.69
N THR A 136 -8.50 4.46 19.40
CA THR A 136 -7.85 3.36 18.68
C THR A 136 -6.49 3.78 18.17
N ASP A 137 -5.56 2.82 18.05
CA ASP A 137 -4.21 3.07 17.54
C ASP A 137 -4.17 3.22 16.03
N TYR A 138 -5.12 2.61 15.33
CA TYR A 138 -5.22 2.66 13.86
C TYR A 138 -6.50 3.36 13.43
N VAL A 139 -6.35 4.19 12.41
CA VAL A 139 -7.44 4.97 11.81
C VAL A 139 -7.46 4.70 10.31
N TRP A 140 -8.61 4.28 9.79
CA TRP A 140 -8.86 4.17 8.36
C TRP A 140 -9.72 5.33 7.89
N ILE A 141 -9.19 6.16 7.01
CA ILE A 141 -9.94 7.25 6.36
C ILE A 141 -10.38 6.73 4.99
N ILE A 142 -11.67 6.84 4.70
CA ILE A 142 -12.25 6.49 3.40
C ILE A 142 -13.25 7.52 2.95
N ASN A 143 -13.12 7.98 1.70
CA ASN A 143 -14.12 8.83 1.07
C ASN A 143 -15.31 7.98 0.61
N ASN A 144 -16.53 8.32 1.05
CA ASN A 144 -17.74 7.53 0.81
C ASN A 144 -18.23 7.52 -0.65
N ARG A 145 -17.57 8.26 -1.55
CA ARG A 145 -17.80 8.15 -3.01
C ARG A 145 -17.19 6.88 -3.61
N PHE A 146 -16.43 6.13 -2.84
CA PHE A 146 -15.82 4.88 -3.26
C PHE A 146 -16.50 3.69 -2.59
N GLU A 147 -16.43 2.55 -3.25
CA GLU A 147 -16.81 1.24 -2.74
C GLU A 147 -15.60 0.32 -2.69
N VAL A 148 -15.47 -0.45 -1.63
CA VAL A 148 -14.44 -1.50 -1.53
C VAL A 148 -14.83 -2.66 -2.43
N LYS A 149 -13.89 -3.10 -3.28
CA LYS A 149 -14.09 -4.22 -4.22
C LYS A 149 -13.27 -5.46 -3.87
N SER A 150 -12.19 -5.31 -3.11
CA SER A 150 -11.36 -6.42 -2.66
C SER A 150 -11.90 -7.06 -1.38
N LEU A 151 -11.57 -8.33 -1.16
CA LEU A 151 -11.84 -9.02 0.10
C LEU A 151 -10.73 -8.75 1.13
N LYS A 152 -11.07 -8.82 2.42
CA LYS A 152 -10.15 -8.69 3.54
C LYS A 152 -9.38 -7.35 3.57
N CYS A 153 -10.02 -6.26 3.13
CA CYS A 153 -9.36 -4.96 3.04
C CYS A 153 -8.79 -4.46 4.38
N ILE A 154 -9.50 -4.67 5.49
CA ILE A 154 -9.03 -4.26 6.82
C ILE A 154 -7.84 -5.10 7.25
N GLU A 155 -7.92 -6.41 7.05
CA GLU A 155 -6.89 -7.37 7.39
C GLU A 155 -5.59 -7.10 6.62
N GLU A 156 -5.71 -6.81 5.33
CA GLU A 156 -4.57 -6.42 4.48
C GLU A 156 -3.91 -5.14 4.99
N MET A 157 -4.68 -4.11 5.32
CA MET A 157 -4.13 -2.86 5.84
C MET A 157 -3.46 -3.05 7.20
N LEU A 158 -4.13 -3.72 8.13
CA LEU A 158 -3.60 -3.97 9.47
C LEU A 158 -2.33 -4.80 9.43
N GLY A 159 -2.27 -5.84 8.59
CA GLY A 159 -1.10 -6.68 8.47
C GLY A 159 0.16 -5.87 8.13
N TYR A 160 0.08 -4.94 7.19
CA TYR A 160 1.21 -4.06 6.87
C TYR A 160 1.54 -3.08 7.99
N LEU A 161 0.54 -2.54 8.69
CA LEU A 161 0.75 -1.60 9.81
C LEU A 161 1.34 -2.26 11.07
N THR A 162 1.39 -3.60 11.16
CA THR A 162 2.15 -4.27 12.22
C THR A 162 3.67 -4.10 12.06
N ARG A 163 4.12 -3.67 10.88
CA ARG A 163 5.52 -3.37 10.58
C ARG A 163 5.89 -2.01 11.15
N PRO A 164 6.89 -1.89 12.04
CA PRO A 164 7.20 -0.62 12.71
C PRO A 164 7.63 0.50 11.76
N GLU A 165 8.20 0.12 10.61
CA GLU A 165 8.61 1.04 9.55
C GLU A 165 7.46 1.54 8.68
N VAL A 166 6.28 0.90 8.71
CA VAL A 166 5.11 1.31 7.93
C VAL A 166 4.26 2.29 8.75
N GLY A 167 3.96 3.44 8.22
CA GLY A 167 3.13 4.44 8.88
C GLY A 167 1.77 4.67 8.22
N ALA A 168 1.63 4.29 6.95
CA ALA A 168 0.39 4.42 6.20
C ALA A 168 0.28 3.33 5.13
N VAL A 169 -0.93 2.82 4.90
CA VAL A 169 -1.25 1.85 3.84
C VAL A 169 -2.40 2.39 3.02
N GLY A 170 -2.17 2.53 1.71
CA GLY A 170 -3.17 3.00 0.75
C GLY A 170 -3.58 1.93 -0.26
N ALA A 171 -4.72 2.16 -0.89
CA ALA A 171 -5.36 1.27 -1.82
C ALA A 171 -5.03 1.59 -3.28
N LYS A 172 -5.34 0.65 -4.16
CA LYS A 172 -5.54 0.88 -5.59
C LYS A 172 -6.91 1.54 -5.79
N ILE A 173 -6.90 2.77 -6.29
CA ILE A 173 -8.11 3.55 -6.55
C ILE A 173 -8.38 3.57 -8.04
N CYS A 174 -9.55 3.12 -8.45
CA CYS A 174 -9.93 3.03 -9.86
C CYS A 174 -11.37 3.48 -10.11
N ASN A 175 -11.69 3.69 -11.36
CA ASN A 175 -13.06 3.64 -11.88
C ASN A 175 -13.23 2.33 -12.67
N LYS A 176 -14.35 2.19 -13.39
CA LYS A 176 -14.64 0.98 -14.19
C LYS A 176 -13.54 0.64 -15.21
N LYS A 177 -12.79 1.60 -15.71
CA LYS A 177 -11.84 1.44 -16.82
C LYS A 177 -10.39 1.74 -16.46
N TYR A 178 -10.16 2.74 -15.60
CA TYR A 178 -8.85 3.33 -15.41
C TYR A 178 -8.44 3.41 -13.95
N ILE A 179 -7.13 3.38 -13.72
CA ILE A 179 -6.51 3.71 -12.45
C ILE A 179 -6.64 5.23 -12.23
N LEU A 180 -7.22 5.61 -11.11
CA LEU A 180 -7.26 6.99 -10.64
C LEU A 180 -6.02 7.31 -9.80
N GLN A 181 -5.63 6.34 -8.96
CA GLN A 181 -4.44 6.46 -8.13
C GLN A 181 -3.90 5.09 -7.68
N ALA A 182 -2.58 4.97 -7.65
CA ALA A 182 -1.86 3.77 -7.22
C ALA A 182 -0.52 4.16 -6.58
N GLY A 183 -0.58 4.76 -5.38
CA GLY A 183 0.56 5.38 -4.72
C GLY A 183 0.92 6.73 -5.31
N ILE A 184 1.65 7.52 -4.56
CA ILE A 184 2.05 8.89 -4.86
C ILE A 184 3.54 9.00 -4.69
N ASP A 185 4.21 9.60 -5.66
CA ASP A 185 5.63 9.92 -5.60
C ASP A 185 5.83 11.44 -5.68
N VAL A 186 7.05 11.92 -5.54
CA VAL A 186 7.44 13.31 -5.76
C VAL A 186 8.55 13.36 -6.79
N ASP A 187 8.53 14.38 -7.64
CA ASP A 187 9.61 14.63 -8.57
C ASP A 187 10.84 15.27 -7.88
N GLN A 188 11.84 15.59 -8.68
CA GLN A 188 13.08 16.23 -8.18
C GLN A 188 12.84 17.63 -7.60
N GLU A 189 11.77 18.29 -8.01
CA GLU A 189 11.37 19.62 -7.56
C GLU A 189 10.47 19.56 -6.31
N GLY A 190 10.07 18.35 -5.88
CA GLY A 190 9.19 18.11 -4.74
C GLY A 190 7.70 18.22 -5.05
N SER A 191 7.34 18.26 -6.34
CA SER A 191 5.94 18.26 -6.78
C SER A 191 5.35 16.88 -6.75
N VAL A 192 4.08 16.76 -6.37
CA VAL A 192 3.35 15.50 -6.31
C VAL A 192 3.11 14.94 -7.72
N ILE A 193 3.47 13.67 -7.91
CA ILE A 193 3.20 12.94 -9.13
C ILE A 193 2.39 11.67 -8.86
N TYR A 194 1.54 11.33 -9.81
CA TYR A 194 0.70 10.13 -9.81
C TYR A 194 1.16 9.18 -10.91
N PRO A 195 2.14 8.30 -10.67
CA PRO A 195 2.91 7.63 -11.73
C PRO A 195 2.07 6.71 -12.61
N PHE A 196 0.90 6.25 -12.14
CA PHE A 196 0.06 5.30 -12.87
C PHE A 196 -1.36 5.82 -13.14
N LYS A 197 -1.61 7.10 -12.95
CA LYS A 197 -2.91 7.70 -13.25
C LYS A 197 -3.23 7.59 -14.74
N GLY A 198 -4.41 7.05 -15.07
CA GLY A 198 -4.87 6.87 -16.44
C GLY A 198 -4.48 5.53 -17.09
N TYR A 199 -3.69 4.69 -16.42
CA TYR A 199 -3.47 3.30 -16.88
C TYR A 199 -4.76 2.51 -16.82
N GLY A 200 -4.89 1.48 -17.66
CA GLY A 200 -6.02 0.55 -17.61
C GLY A 200 -6.10 -0.16 -16.25
N ARG A 201 -7.30 -0.36 -15.74
CA ARG A 201 -7.53 -0.93 -14.40
C ARG A 201 -6.81 -2.27 -14.17
N PHE A 202 -6.68 -3.08 -15.22
CA PHE A 202 -6.11 -4.44 -15.15
C PHE A 202 -4.68 -4.51 -15.69
N GLU A 203 -4.06 -3.40 -16.02
CA GLU A 203 -2.67 -3.38 -16.43
C GLU A 203 -1.73 -3.69 -15.26
N ALA A 204 -0.65 -4.39 -15.56
CA ALA A 204 0.38 -4.71 -14.57
C ALA A 204 1.31 -3.52 -14.28
N GLY A 205 1.37 -2.55 -15.20
CA GLY A 205 2.33 -1.46 -15.15
C GLY A 205 3.77 -1.91 -15.43
N ASN A 206 4.65 -0.95 -15.58
CA ASN A 206 6.07 -1.24 -15.79
C ASN A 206 6.64 -2.05 -14.60
N PHE A 207 7.31 -3.17 -14.89
CA PHE A 207 7.87 -4.08 -13.88
C PHE A 207 6.83 -4.59 -12.87
N ASN A 208 5.59 -4.79 -13.28
CA ASN A 208 4.48 -5.26 -12.43
C ASN A 208 4.19 -4.35 -11.21
N ARG A 209 4.56 -3.06 -11.27
CA ARG A 209 4.43 -2.14 -10.13
C ARG A 209 2.98 -1.80 -9.75
N LEU A 210 2.01 -2.01 -10.66
CA LEU A 210 0.58 -1.83 -10.38
C LEU A 210 -0.05 -3.00 -9.64
N VAL A 211 0.56 -4.18 -9.72
CA VAL A 211 0.05 -5.42 -9.12
C VAL A 211 0.93 -5.94 -7.98
N SER A 212 1.99 -5.22 -7.66
CA SER A 212 2.89 -5.53 -6.55
C SER A 212 2.79 -4.47 -5.46
N THR A 213 2.79 -4.91 -4.21
CA THR A 213 2.91 -4.00 -3.07
C THR A 213 4.26 -3.30 -3.13
N ARG A 214 4.28 -2.00 -2.86
CA ARG A 214 5.51 -1.20 -2.92
C ARG A 214 5.47 -0.02 -1.99
N ASP A 215 6.64 0.42 -1.60
CA ASP A 215 6.81 1.70 -0.92
C ASP A 215 6.56 2.85 -1.88
N CYS A 216 6.04 3.94 -1.37
CA CYS A 216 5.81 5.17 -2.09
C CYS A 216 6.00 6.37 -1.15
N TYR A 217 6.13 7.56 -1.74
CA TYR A 217 6.27 8.78 -0.95
C TYR A 217 5.04 9.03 -0.08
N SER A 218 3.85 8.81 -0.63
CA SER A 218 2.57 8.97 0.04
C SER A 218 1.50 8.12 -0.61
N VAL A 219 0.32 8.11 -0.02
CA VAL A 219 -0.89 7.45 -0.55
C VAL A 219 -2.07 8.39 -0.50
N SER A 220 -3.12 8.06 -1.23
CA SER A 220 -4.31 8.90 -1.30
C SER A 220 -5.01 9.05 0.03
N SER A 221 -5.35 10.29 0.34
CA SER A 221 -6.23 10.63 1.45
C SER A 221 -7.69 10.16 1.26
N ASP A 222 -8.05 9.65 0.08
CA ASP A 222 -9.37 9.06 -0.17
C ASP A 222 -9.51 7.63 0.34
N CYS A 223 -8.39 6.91 0.53
CA CYS A 223 -8.40 5.59 1.16
C CYS A 223 -7.03 5.31 1.75
N VAL A 224 -6.88 5.52 3.04
CA VAL A 224 -5.64 5.29 3.78
C VAL A 224 -5.91 4.81 5.19
N MET A 225 -5.25 3.73 5.60
CA MET A 225 -5.15 3.35 7.00
C MET A 225 -3.76 3.72 7.52
N LEU A 226 -3.71 4.30 8.72
CA LEU A 226 -2.47 4.79 9.30
C LEU A 226 -2.48 4.72 10.83
N ASP A 227 -1.31 4.75 11.43
CA ASP A 227 -1.16 4.94 12.86
C ASP A 227 -1.80 6.27 13.28
N LYS A 228 -2.55 6.29 14.38
CA LYS A 228 -3.06 7.52 14.97
C LYS A 228 -1.93 8.53 15.28
N SER A 229 -0.76 8.04 15.69
CA SER A 229 0.40 8.89 15.95
C SER A 229 0.88 9.64 14.72
N VAL A 230 0.83 9.03 13.54
CA VAL A 230 1.12 9.68 12.26
C VAL A 230 0.09 10.77 11.99
N LEU A 231 -1.20 10.46 12.16
CA LEU A 231 -2.29 11.42 11.94
C LEU A 231 -2.19 12.63 12.87
N LEU A 232 -1.86 12.42 14.14
CA LEU A 232 -1.63 13.50 15.11
C LEU A 232 -0.38 14.34 14.77
N SER A 233 0.62 13.75 14.16
CA SER A 233 1.86 14.43 13.76
C SER A 233 1.71 15.23 12.47
N MET A 234 0.65 15.03 11.70
CA MET A 234 0.37 15.79 10.50
C MET A 234 -0.03 17.21 10.87
N ILE A 235 0.71 18.18 10.34
CA ILE A 235 0.30 19.59 10.42
C ILE A 235 -0.73 19.82 9.34
N MET A 236 -2.01 19.77 9.70
CA MET A 236 -3.10 20.06 8.77
C MET A 236 -3.17 21.57 8.52
N PRO A 237 -3.12 22.06 7.27
CA PRO A 237 -3.31 23.48 6.97
C PRO A 237 -4.73 23.93 7.37
N ASP A 238 -4.87 25.15 7.85
CA ASP A 238 -6.17 25.69 8.27
C ASP A 238 -7.16 25.88 7.11
N LYS A 239 -6.62 25.93 5.90
CA LYS A 239 -7.38 25.89 4.64
C LYS A 239 -6.67 24.89 3.73
N ALA A 240 -7.26 23.73 3.53
CA ALA A 240 -6.81 22.81 2.49
C ALA A 240 -7.13 23.43 1.13
N GLY A 241 -6.12 24.02 0.48
CA GLY A 241 -6.30 24.71 -0.80
C GLY A 241 -6.51 23.75 -1.97
N CYS A 242 -6.01 22.51 -1.88
CA CYS A 242 -6.24 21.44 -2.85
C CYS A 242 -6.00 20.06 -2.21
N GLU A 243 -6.54 19.01 -2.80
CA GLU A 243 -6.39 17.63 -2.32
C GLU A 243 -4.92 17.18 -2.22
N ASN A 244 -4.04 17.77 -3.03
CA ASN A 244 -2.63 17.44 -3.06
C ASN A 244 -1.86 17.82 -1.79
N ASP A 245 -2.35 18.81 -1.04
CA ASP A 245 -1.65 19.28 0.17
C ASP A 245 -1.65 18.24 1.28
N LEU A 246 -2.75 17.50 1.48
CA LEU A 246 -2.84 16.46 2.52
C LEU A 246 -1.88 15.30 2.24
N GLU A 247 -1.75 14.92 1.00
CA GLU A 247 -0.90 13.81 0.57
C GLU A 247 0.58 14.18 0.66
N LEU A 248 0.91 15.43 0.33
CA LEU A 248 2.26 15.97 0.51
C LEU A 248 2.62 16.08 2.00
N ILE A 249 1.69 16.52 2.84
CA ILE A 249 1.86 16.61 4.29
C ILE A 249 2.07 15.21 4.88
N LEU A 250 1.29 14.20 4.46
CA LEU A 250 1.46 12.83 4.89
C LEU A 250 2.87 12.32 4.56
N GLY A 251 3.32 12.48 3.31
CA GLY A 251 4.65 12.05 2.89
C GLY A 251 5.78 12.74 3.68
N LYS A 252 5.69 14.06 3.87
CA LYS A 252 6.65 14.82 4.71
C LYS A 252 6.66 14.32 6.16
N THR A 253 5.48 14.04 6.72
CA THR A 253 5.34 13.53 8.08
C THR A 253 5.95 12.15 8.24
N LEU A 254 5.66 11.23 7.30
CA LEU A 254 6.22 9.88 7.30
C LEU A 254 7.75 9.92 7.22
N LYS A 255 8.30 10.74 6.32
CA LYS A 255 9.76 10.93 6.21
C LYS A 255 10.37 11.44 7.52
N LYS A 256 9.72 12.41 8.18
CA LYS A 256 10.18 12.94 9.49
C LYS A 256 10.16 11.89 10.59
N LEU A 257 9.19 10.96 10.55
CA LEU A 257 9.04 9.87 11.50
C LEU A 257 9.88 8.63 11.14
N ASN A 258 10.65 8.68 10.06
CA ASN A 258 11.38 7.54 9.47
C ASN A 258 10.47 6.34 9.19
N LYS A 259 9.29 6.59 8.64
CA LYS A 259 8.29 5.61 8.25
C LYS A 259 8.00 5.69 6.74
N TYR A 260 7.41 4.62 6.20
CA TYR A 260 7.02 4.53 4.79
C TYR A 260 5.51 4.56 4.63
N ALA A 261 5.06 5.04 3.47
CA ALA A 261 3.73 4.74 2.93
C ALA A 261 3.83 3.50 2.04
N VAL A 262 2.84 2.62 2.13
CA VAL A 262 2.75 1.40 1.32
C VAL A 262 1.52 1.49 0.41
N TYR A 263 1.75 1.37 -0.90
CA TYR A 263 0.70 1.06 -1.85
C TYR A 263 0.44 -0.45 -1.85
N ASN A 264 -0.80 -0.85 -1.57
CA ASN A 264 -1.20 -2.26 -1.60
C ASN A 264 -2.26 -2.49 -2.69
N PRO A 265 -1.93 -3.15 -3.81
CA PRO A 265 -2.85 -3.41 -4.92
C PRO A 265 -3.94 -4.45 -4.59
N TYR A 266 -3.77 -5.22 -3.52
CA TYR A 266 -4.76 -6.18 -3.04
C TYR A 266 -5.93 -5.52 -2.29
N ILE A 267 -5.82 -4.21 -2.07
CA ILE A 267 -6.90 -3.36 -1.58
C ILE A 267 -7.35 -2.50 -2.76
N GLU A 268 -8.52 -2.80 -3.29
CA GLU A 268 -9.07 -2.06 -4.43
C GLU A 268 -10.37 -1.37 -4.03
N ILE A 269 -10.46 -0.06 -4.32
CA ILE A 269 -11.67 0.73 -4.20
C ILE A 269 -12.04 1.31 -5.57
N GLU A 270 -13.35 1.40 -5.84
CA GLU A 270 -13.89 1.86 -7.10
C GLU A 270 -14.75 3.10 -6.90
N ALA A 271 -14.53 4.13 -7.73
CA ALA A 271 -15.39 5.30 -7.79
C ALA A 271 -16.78 4.93 -8.34
N ARG A 272 -17.80 5.45 -7.70
CA ARG A 272 -19.22 5.31 -8.12
C ARG A 272 -19.53 6.12 -9.35
#